data_f2bd68ccc578e38cd896d177531344ec
#
_entry.id   f2bd68ccc578e38cd896d177531344ec
#
_cell.length_a   1.000
_cell.length_b   1.000
_cell.length_c   1.000
_cell.angle_alpha   90.00
_cell.angle_beta   90.00
_cell.angle_gamma   90.00
#
_symmetry.space_group_name_H-M   'P 1'
#
loop_
_entity.id
_entity.type
_entity.pdbx_description
1 polymer ?
#
loop_
_entity_poly.entity_id
_entity_poly.type
_entity_poly.pdbx_seq_one_letter_code
_entity_poly.pdbx_strand_id
1 'polypeptide(L)'
;MKKLFVLLLSIFLLTGCSLFKSDAMEDIDVYTTTYPINYLVTSLYGEHATIHSIYPTGVNFREYELSEKKINEFAKSDLFVFNSQDIEREYAIEMINENRNLKLIDTAYGMTYDYAIEELWLNPYNYLMMAKNVKDSLGEYITNPYLIEKIDKNYETLQYDLSKLDATYKETLADAKYKTIVADNDLFKFLEKYNIEVISLEENIVTLTIKEDDTLSDISNKYNISVSDILTYNNKKDETLTTGETIKVPIKVIESSDLNKVKKLISEKQIKYIYSNNTETNSTVKQLIDDNKLDLVTFNTLYSIDGGTTNSNETYLTIMNENLELLKKELNK
;
A
#
# COMPACT_ATOMS: atom_id res chain seq x y z
N MET A 1 -56.61 -6.56 -43.72
CA MET A 1 -55.23 -7.10 -43.85
C MET A 1 -54.15 -6.04 -43.57
N LYS A 2 -54.18 -4.83 -44.16
CA LYS A 2 -53.17 -3.76 -43.92
C LYS A 2 -53.05 -3.30 -42.43
N LYS A 3 -54.18 -3.23 -41.71
CA LYS A 3 -54.15 -2.84 -40.25
C LYS A 3 -53.60 -3.92 -39.31
N LEU A 4 -53.75 -5.20 -39.69
CA LEU A 4 -53.19 -6.33 -38.93
C LEU A 4 -51.67 -6.45 -39.13
N PHE A 5 -51.16 -6.08 -40.30
CA PHE A 5 -49.75 -6.09 -40.62
C PHE A 5 -48.98 -4.94 -39.91
N VAL A 6 -49.63 -3.78 -39.74
CA VAL A 6 -49.06 -2.64 -38.99
C VAL A 6 -49.03 -2.96 -37.48
N LEU A 7 -50.02 -3.67 -36.95
CA LEU A 7 -50.04 -4.10 -35.53
C LEU A 7 -48.95 -5.16 -35.25
N LEU A 8 -48.73 -6.11 -36.15
CA LEU A 8 -47.65 -7.09 -36.06
C LEU A 8 -46.25 -6.45 -36.15
N LEU A 9 -46.08 -5.42 -37.02
CA LEU A 9 -44.81 -4.71 -37.15
C LEU A 9 -44.50 -3.84 -35.93
N SER A 10 -45.53 -3.26 -35.26
CA SER A 10 -45.33 -2.49 -34.03
C SER A 10 -45.02 -3.36 -32.81
N ILE A 11 -45.44 -4.63 -32.77
CA ILE A 11 -45.08 -5.60 -31.71
C ILE A 11 -43.60 -6.00 -31.86
N PHE A 12 -43.10 -6.12 -33.09
CA PHE A 12 -41.67 -6.44 -33.33
C PHE A 12 -40.72 -5.28 -32.96
N LEU A 13 -41.21 -4.02 -32.98
CA LEU A 13 -40.39 -2.87 -32.54
C LEU A 13 -40.36 -2.69 -31.04
N LEU A 14 -41.27 -3.30 -30.28
CA LEU A 14 -41.27 -3.23 -28.81
C LEU A 14 -40.48 -4.36 -28.11
N THR A 15 -40.08 -5.40 -28.85
CA THR A 15 -39.27 -6.50 -28.30
C THR A 15 -37.76 -6.32 -28.57
N GLY A 16 -37.34 -5.19 -29.14
CA GLY A 16 -35.95 -4.91 -29.53
C GLY A 16 -35.03 -4.44 -28.39
N CYS A 17 -35.51 -4.24 -27.17
CA CYS A 17 -34.70 -3.66 -26.08
C CYS A 17 -34.15 -4.67 -25.06
N SER A 18 -34.29 -5.97 -25.26
CA SER A 18 -33.78 -6.95 -24.28
C SER A 18 -32.84 -8.00 -24.86
N LEU A 19 -32.22 -7.74 -26.03
CA LEU A 19 -31.28 -8.71 -26.64
C LEU A 19 -29.81 -8.50 -26.25
N PHE A 20 -29.49 -7.44 -25.54
CA PHE A 20 -28.20 -7.32 -24.87
C PHE A 20 -28.38 -7.83 -23.44
N LYS A 21 -28.03 -9.08 -23.21
CA LYS A 21 -27.82 -9.58 -21.84
C LYS A 21 -26.73 -8.68 -21.26
N SER A 22 -27.05 -7.86 -20.25
CA SER A 22 -26.03 -7.17 -19.46
C SER A 22 -25.07 -8.23 -18.92
N ASP A 23 -23.79 -7.98 -18.95
CA ASP A 23 -22.80 -8.83 -18.29
C ASP A 23 -23.13 -8.86 -16.80
N ALA A 24 -22.93 -10.01 -16.15
CA ALA A 24 -23.11 -10.13 -14.71
C ALA A 24 -22.08 -9.26 -13.92
N MET A 25 -21.12 -8.72 -14.63
CA MET A 25 -20.08 -7.81 -14.12
C MET A 25 -20.33 -6.34 -14.48
N GLU A 26 -21.49 -5.96 -15.02
CA GLU A 26 -21.85 -4.57 -15.31
C GLU A 26 -22.76 -4.03 -14.20
N ASP A 27 -22.52 -2.80 -13.77
CA ASP A 27 -23.23 -2.12 -12.68
C ASP A 27 -23.14 -2.84 -11.32
N ILE A 28 -21.98 -3.43 -11.02
CA ILE A 28 -21.72 -4.19 -9.78
C ILE A 28 -21.23 -3.31 -8.64
N ASP A 29 -21.40 -3.81 -7.40
CA ASP A 29 -20.79 -3.26 -6.19
C ASP A 29 -19.41 -3.90 -5.94
N VAL A 30 -18.37 -3.07 -5.86
CA VAL A 30 -16.99 -3.47 -5.61
C VAL A 30 -16.49 -2.87 -4.31
N TYR A 31 -15.93 -3.70 -3.43
CA TYR A 31 -15.14 -3.23 -2.32
C TYR A 31 -13.64 -3.39 -2.60
N THR A 32 -12.91 -2.37 -2.22
CA THR A 32 -11.44 -2.33 -2.30
C THR A 32 -10.86 -2.05 -0.93
N THR A 33 -9.59 -2.28 -0.73
CA THR A 33 -8.91 -2.02 0.53
C THR A 33 -8.30 -0.62 0.57
N THR A 34 -6.99 -0.48 0.40
CA THR A 34 -6.27 0.79 0.49
C THR A 34 -6.50 1.69 -0.74
N TYR A 35 -6.14 2.96 -0.61
CA TYR A 35 -6.30 3.93 -1.71
C TYR A 35 -5.58 3.51 -3.01
N PRO A 36 -4.34 2.98 -3.01
CA PRO A 36 -3.73 2.52 -4.25
C PRO A 36 -4.57 1.47 -4.98
N ILE A 37 -5.16 0.53 -4.24
CA ILE A 37 -6.03 -0.51 -4.84
C ILE A 37 -7.32 0.11 -5.37
N ASN A 38 -7.93 1.02 -4.61
CA ASN A 38 -9.11 1.75 -5.06
C ASN A 38 -8.83 2.52 -6.36
N TYR A 39 -7.69 3.20 -6.45
CA TYR A 39 -7.30 3.93 -7.64
C TYR A 39 -7.14 3.02 -8.87
N LEU A 40 -6.52 1.82 -8.72
CA LEU A 40 -6.41 0.85 -9.81
C LEU A 40 -7.77 0.42 -10.33
N VAL A 41 -8.65 0.00 -9.41
CA VAL A 41 -9.98 -0.48 -9.77
C VAL A 41 -10.81 0.64 -10.41
N THR A 42 -10.75 1.86 -9.85
CA THR A 42 -11.44 3.02 -10.41
C THR A 42 -10.93 3.37 -11.81
N SER A 43 -9.61 3.32 -12.01
CA SER A 43 -9.00 3.62 -13.30
C SER A 43 -9.34 2.59 -14.38
N LEU A 44 -9.46 1.31 -13.99
CA LEU A 44 -9.72 0.24 -14.96
C LEU A 44 -11.22 0.02 -15.21
N TYR A 45 -12.05 0.17 -14.15
CA TYR A 45 -13.41 -0.35 -14.14
C TYR A 45 -14.46 0.63 -13.62
N GLY A 46 -14.07 1.82 -13.15
CA GLY A 46 -14.94 2.77 -12.45
C GLY A 46 -16.18 3.25 -13.20
N GLU A 47 -16.20 3.15 -14.54
CA GLU A 47 -17.39 3.49 -15.35
C GLU A 47 -18.48 2.40 -15.32
N HIS A 48 -18.16 1.19 -14.83
CA HIS A 48 -19.00 0.00 -14.88
C HIS A 48 -19.29 -0.61 -13.50
N ALA A 49 -18.89 0.08 -12.42
CA ALA A 49 -19.05 -0.40 -11.07
C ALA A 49 -19.19 0.76 -10.08
N THR A 50 -19.86 0.49 -8.95
CA THR A 50 -19.81 1.36 -7.77
C THR A 50 -18.69 0.88 -6.86
N ILE A 51 -17.66 1.71 -6.66
CA ILE A 51 -16.44 1.31 -5.95
C ILE A 51 -16.40 1.95 -4.57
N HIS A 52 -16.22 1.11 -3.56
CA HIS A 52 -16.15 1.48 -2.15
C HIS A 52 -14.82 1.03 -1.55
N SER A 53 -14.36 1.71 -0.48
CA SER A 53 -13.26 1.22 0.35
C SER A 53 -13.82 0.57 1.62
N ILE A 54 -13.17 -0.53 2.07
CA ILE A 54 -13.48 -1.11 3.39
C ILE A 54 -12.92 -0.26 4.53
N TYR A 55 -11.90 0.55 4.26
CA TYR A 55 -11.31 1.45 5.24
C TYR A 55 -11.94 2.84 5.14
N PRO A 56 -12.36 3.42 6.27
CA PRO A 56 -12.78 4.81 6.31
C PRO A 56 -11.63 5.76 5.91
N THR A 57 -11.97 6.90 5.35
CA THR A 57 -10.99 7.92 4.99
C THR A 57 -10.21 8.39 6.21
N GLY A 58 -8.88 8.55 6.06
CA GLY A 58 -8.01 9.09 7.10
C GLY A 58 -7.61 8.11 8.21
N VAL A 59 -8.03 6.85 8.14
CA VAL A 59 -7.60 5.84 9.11
C VAL A 59 -6.27 5.21 8.71
N ASN A 60 -5.46 4.88 9.72
CA ASN A 60 -4.30 4.00 9.52
C ASN A 60 -4.82 2.56 9.37
N PHE A 61 -4.76 2.00 8.16
CA PHE A 61 -5.31 0.66 7.90
C PHE A 61 -4.60 -0.44 8.70
N ARG A 62 -3.35 -0.24 9.13
CA ARG A 62 -2.60 -1.20 9.96
C ARG A 62 -3.12 -1.29 11.39
N GLU A 63 -3.81 -0.26 11.86
CA GLU A 63 -4.39 -0.18 13.20
C GLU A 63 -5.90 -0.37 13.21
N TYR A 64 -6.52 -0.37 12.02
CA TYR A 64 -7.97 -0.46 11.88
C TYR A 64 -8.40 -1.91 11.66
N GLU A 65 -9.05 -2.48 12.65
CA GLU A 65 -9.63 -3.81 12.55
C GLU A 65 -11.10 -3.74 12.14
N LEU A 66 -11.47 -4.54 11.13
CA LEU A 66 -12.85 -4.69 10.73
C LEU A 66 -13.61 -5.55 11.75
N SER A 67 -14.79 -5.09 12.16
CA SER A 67 -15.69 -5.93 12.94
C SER A 67 -16.32 -7.00 12.05
N GLU A 68 -16.66 -8.16 12.64
CA GLU A 68 -17.39 -9.26 11.96
C GLU A 68 -18.66 -8.74 11.23
N LYS A 69 -19.38 -7.81 11.85
CA LYS A 69 -20.56 -7.19 11.23
C LYS A 69 -20.22 -6.47 9.92
N LYS A 70 -19.07 -5.77 9.87
CA LYS A 70 -18.60 -5.06 8.67
C LYS A 70 -18.13 -6.04 7.60
N ILE A 71 -17.42 -7.09 7.98
CA ILE A 71 -16.99 -8.15 7.07
C ILE A 71 -18.23 -8.79 6.40
N ASN A 72 -19.26 -9.12 7.19
CA ASN A 72 -20.52 -9.69 6.68
C ASN A 72 -21.33 -8.70 5.80
N GLU A 73 -21.19 -7.40 6.04
CA GLU A 73 -21.79 -6.36 5.18
C GLU A 73 -21.08 -6.31 3.82
N PHE A 74 -19.75 -6.25 3.83
CA PHE A 74 -18.93 -6.16 2.63
C PHE A 74 -18.95 -7.45 1.79
N ALA A 75 -19.08 -8.60 2.43
CA ALA A 75 -19.22 -9.90 1.76
C ALA A 75 -20.46 -9.98 0.84
N LYS A 76 -21.44 -9.07 0.97
CA LYS A 76 -22.64 -9.03 0.11
C LYS A 76 -22.39 -8.38 -1.24
N SER A 77 -21.23 -7.77 -1.45
CA SER A 77 -20.85 -7.20 -2.73
C SER A 77 -20.63 -8.25 -3.81
N ASP A 78 -20.43 -7.82 -5.03
CA ASP A 78 -20.18 -8.70 -6.18
C ASP A 78 -18.70 -9.03 -6.31
N LEU A 79 -17.81 -8.10 -5.93
CA LEU A 79 -16.37 -8.21 -6.09
C LEU A 79 -15.64 -7.58 -4.90
N PHE A 80 -14.61 -8.26 -4.39
CA PHE A 80 -13.65 -7.73 -3.44
C PHE A 80 -12.23 -7.76 -4.02
N VAL A 81 -11.57 -6.60 -4.02
CA VAL A 81 -10.21 -6.42 -4.56
C VAL A 81 -9.27 -6.02 -3.42
N PHE A 82 -8.25 -6.80 -3.20
CA PHE A 82 -7.40 -6.73 -2.00
C PHE A 82 -5.93 -7.05 -2.30
N ASN A 83 -5.08 -6.93 -1.28
CA ASN A 83 -3.67 -7.33 -1.31
C ASN A 83 -3.46 -8.54 -0.38
N SER A 84 -3.12 -9.69 -0.93
CA SER A 84 -2.94 -10.93 -0.16
C SER A 84 -1.68 -10.96 0.72
N GLN A 85 -0.82 -9.97 0.61
CA GLN A 85 0.43 -9.89 1.37
C GLN A 85 0.26 -9.28 2.78
N ASP A 86 -0.97 -8.87 3.15
CA ASP A 86 -1.30 -8.28 4.45
C ASP A 86 -2.56 -8.94 5.05
N ILE A 87 -3.04 -8.41 6.19
CA ILE A 87 -4.25 -8.84 6.91
C ILE A 87 -5.50 -8.91 6.01
N GLU A 88 -5.51 -8.20 4.92
CA GLU A 88 -6.59 -8.18 3.93
C GLU A 88 -6.89 -9.57 3.36
N ARG A 89 -5.90 -10.47 3.35
CA ARG A 89 -6.09 -11.88 2.99
C ARG A 89 -7.05 -12.59 3.96
N GLU A 90 -6.96 -12.29 5.25
CA GLU A 90 -7.85 -12.89 6.26
C GLU A 90 -9.27 -12.40 6.06
N TYR A 91 -9.46 -11.11 5.80
CA TYR A 91 -10.76 -10.55 5.44
C TYR A 91 -11.36 -11.20 4.18
N ALA A 92 -10.54 -11.42 3.15
CA ALA A 92 -11.01 -12.10 1.94
C ALA A 92 -11.48 -13.55 2.22
N ILE A 93 -10.76 -14.28 3.10
CA ILE A 93 -11.14 -15.63 3.52
C ILE A 93 -12.46 -15.61 4.31
N GLU A 94 -12.64 -14.68 5.21
CA GLU A 94 -13.87 -14.53 5.97
C GLU A 94 -15.05 -14.16 5.05
N MET A 95 -14.88 -13.18 4.17
CA MET A 95 -15.91 -12.75 3.23
C MET A 95 -16.34 -13.88 2.28
N ILE A 96 -15.41 -14.67 1.73
CA ILE A 96 -15.76 -15.79 0.84
C ILE A 96 -16.45 -16.94 1.59
N ASN A 97 -16.18 -17.09 2.89
CA ASN A 97 -16.90 -18.05 3.73
C ASN A 97 -18.35 -17.62 3.97
N GLU A 98 -18.61 -16.33 4.10
CA GLU A 98 -19.96 -15.76 4.23
C GLU A 98 -20.73 -15.77 2.90
N ASN A 99 -20.06 -15.43 1.79
CA ASN A 99 -20.66 -15.39 0.47
C ASN A 99 -19.80 -16.12 -0.56
N ARG A 100 -20.17 -17.36 -0.88
CA ARG A 100 -19.47 -18.20 -1.87
C ARG A 100 -19.56 -17.69 -3.31
N ASN A 101 -20.43 -16.73 -3.59
CA ASN A 101 -20.56 -16.10 -4.91
C ASN A 101 -19.72 -14.84 -5.07
N LEU A 102 -19.14 -14.33 -3.96
CA LEU A 102 -18.25 -13.19 -3.99
C LEU A 102 -17.04 -13.50 -4.88
N LYS A 103 -16.75 -12.60 -5.81
CA LYS A 103 -15.52 -12.70 -6.61
C LYS A 103 -14.37 -12.02 -5.88
N LEU A 104 -13.18 -12.58 -6.01
CA LEU A 104 -11.98 -12.09 -5.34
C LEU A 104 -10.90 -11.77 -6.37
N ILE A 105 -10.26 -10.61 -6.23
CA ILE A 105 -9.07 -10.25 -6.99
C ILE A 105 -7.95 -9.90 -6.03
N ASP A 106 -6.86 -10.66 -6.08
CA ASP A 106 -5.62 -10.36 -5.39
C ASP A 106 -4.70 -9.53 -6.29
N THR A 107 -4.51 -8.26 -5.92
CA THR A 107 -3.68 -7.32 -6.68
C THR A 107 -2.20 -7.69 -6.63
N ALA A 108 -1.75 -8.36 -5.58
CA ALA A 108 -0.36 -8.76 -5.36
C ALA A 108 -0.07 -10.22 -5.75
N TYR A 109 -0.97 -10.87 -6.48
CA TYR A 109 -0.78 -12.26 -6.90
C TYR A 109 0.57 -12.48 -7.61
N GLY A 110 1.37 -13.42 -7.09
CA GLY A 110 2.70 -13.74 -7.61
C GLY A 110 3.77 -12.67 -7.40
N MET A 111 3.49 -11.63 -6.61
CA MET A 111 4.44 -10.57 -6.27
C MET A 111 5.04 -10.80 -4.88
N THR A 112 6.22 -10.22 -4.66
CA THR A 112 6.92 -10.16 -3.38
C THR A 112 7.48 -8.75 -3.19
N TYR A 113 7.80 -8.40 -1.95
CA TYR A 113 8.52 -7.18 -1.60
C TYR A 113 9.73 -7.55 -0.73
N ASP A 114 10.75 -6.70 -0.72
CA ASP A 114 12.01 -6.98 -0.03
C ASP A 114 12.07 -6.34 1.37
N TYR A 115 11.47 -5.16 1.54
CA TYR A 115 11.59 -4.36 2.76
C TYR A 115 10.26 -4.01 3.41
N ALA A 116 9.36 -3.40 2.65
CA ALA A 116 8.08 -2.96 3.16
C ALA A 116 6.98 -3.20 2.12
N ILE A 117 5.78 -3.54 2.58
CA ILE A 117 4.64 -3.85 1.70
C ILE A 117 4.30 -2.68 0.77
N GLU A 118 4.58 -1.46 1.20
CA GLU A 118 4.40 -0.23 0.43
C GLU A 118 5.21 -0.22 -0.85
N GLU A 119 6.27 -1.01 -0.93
CA GLU A 119 7.07 -1.19 -2.14
C GLU A 119 6.21 -1.66 -3.32
N LEU A 120 5.11 -2.37 -3.05
CA LEU A 120 4.19 -2.85 -4.09
C LEU A 120 3.54 -1.70 -4.86
N TRP A 121 3.26 -0.56 -4.20
CA TRP A 121 2.63 0.59 -4.85
C TRP A 121 3.49 1.85 -4.92
N LEU A 122 4.50 2.02 -4.06
CA LEU A 122 5.44 3.13 -4.16
C LEU A 122 6.49 2.95 -5.26
N ASN A 123 6.72 1.72 -5.70
CA ASN A 123 7.51 1.44 -6.89
C ASN A 123 6.61 1.42 -8.12
N PRO A 124 6.71 2.39 -9.06
CA PRO A 124 5.81 2.46 -10.21
C PRO A 124 5.80 1.20 -11.08
N TYR A 125 6.93 0.49 -11.17
CA TYR A 125 6.98 -0.79 -11.90
C TYR A 125 6.17 -1.89 -11.20
N ASN A 126 6.30 -2.04 -9.88
CA ASN A 126 5.50 -2.99 -9.12
C ASN A 126 4.01 -2.66 -9.20
N TYR A 127 3.69 -1.37 -9.14
CA TYR A 127 2.30 -0.92 -9.25
C TYR A 127 1.68 -1.19 -10.61
N LEU A 128 2.48 -1.12 -11.69
CA LEU A 128 2.07 -1.57 -13.01
C LEU A 128 1.76 -3.08 -13.03
N MET A 129 2.53 -3.89 -12.30
CA MET A 129 2.23 -5.33 -12.18
C MET A 129 0.93 -5.57 -11.41
N MET A 130 0.65 -4.80 -10.34
CA MET A 130 -0.64 -4.83 -9.66
C MET A 130 -1.79 -4.48 -10.60
N ALA A 131 -1.64 -3.44 -11.41
CA ALA A 131 -2.63 -3.04 -12.42
C ALA A 131 -2.92 -4.18 -13.42
N LYS A 132 -1.86 -4.88 -13.84
CA LYS A 132 -1.97 -6.04 -14.73
C LYS A 132 -2.73 -7.19 -14.06
N ASN A 133 -2.44 -7.48 -12.80
CA ASN A 133 -3.15 -8.53 -12.04
C ASN A 133 -4.66 -8.24 -11.95
N VAL A 134 -5.03 -6.98 -11.65
CA VAL A 134 -6.44 -6.57 -11.63
C VAL A 134 -7.08 -6.74 -13.00
N LYS A 135 -6.44 -6.25 -14.07
CA LYS A 135 -6.92 -6.35 -15.45
C LYS A 135 -7.14 -7.80 -15.88
N ASP A 136 -6.15 -8.65 -15.66
CA ASP A 136 -6.21 -10.07 -16.06
C ASP A 136 -7.31 -10.81 -15.29
N SER A 137 -7.43 -10.58 -13.98
CA SER A 137 -8.46 -11.19 -13.14
C SER A 137 -9.88 -10.70 -13.50
N LEU A 138 -10.07 -9.43 -13.85
CA LEU A 138 -11.35 -8.94 -14.37
C LEU A 138 -11.71 -9.68 -15.67
N GLY A 139 -10.74 -9.93 -16.54
CA GLY A 139 -10.94 -10.68 -17.79
C GLY A 139 -11.39 -12.12 -17.58
N GLU A 140 -11.15 -12.73 -16.40
CA GLU A 140 -11.64 -14.08 -16.07
C GLU A 140 -13.14 -14.07 -15.70
N TYR A 141 -13.65 -12.96 -15.15
CA TYR A 141 -15.04 -12.84 -14.70
C TYR A 141 -15.98 -12.25 -15.76
N ILE A 142 -15.46 -11.42 -16.66
CA ILE A 142 -16.23 -10.70 -17.65
C ILE A 142 -16.35 -11.54 -18.93
N THR A 143 -17.57 -11.62 -19.46
CA THR A 143 -17.88 -12.34 -20.70
C THR A 143 -18.28 -11.43 -21.86
N ASN A 144 -18.64 -10.18 -21.57
CA ASN A 144 -19.03 -9.20 -22.57
C ASN A 144 -17.80 -8.63 -23.30
N PRO A 145 -17.63 -8.88 -24.61
CA PRO A 145 -16.47 -8.41 -25.36
C PRO A 145 -16.31 -6.87 -25.37
N TYR A 146 -17.42 -6.14 -25.33
CA TYR A 146 -17.39 -4.68 -25.26
C TYR A 146 -16.81 -4.18 -23.93
N LEU A 147 -17.18 -4.82 -22.82
CA LEU A 147 -16.65 -4.47 -21.50
C LEU A 147 -15.17 -4.82 -21.41
N ILE A 148 -14.76 -5.97 -21.94
CA ILE A 148 -13.35 -6.37 -22.04
C ILE A 148 -12.55 -5.33 -22.81
N GLU A 149 -13.02 -4.90 -24.00
CA GLU A 149 -12.36 -3.89 -24.81
C GLU A 149 -12.20 -2.54 -24.07
N LYS A 150 -13.20 -2.15 -23.28
CA LYS A 150 -13.13 -0.95 -22.46
C LYS A 150 -12.05 -1.04 -21.40
N ILE A 151 -11.99 -2.15 -20.68
CA ILE A 151 -10.97 -2.40 -19.64
C ILE A 151 -9.58 -2.46 -20.27
N ASP A 152 -9.42 -3.11 -21.41
CA ASP A 152 -8.15 -3.17 -22.13
C ASP A 152 -7.66 -1.76 -22.50
N LYS A 153 -8.55 -0.91 -23.01
CA LYS A 153 -8.23 0.48 -23.34
C LYS A 153 -7.88 1.31 -22.11
N ASN A 154 -8.61 1.14 -21.01
CA ASN A 154 -8.31 1.81 -19.75
C ASN A 154 -6.94 1.36 -19.20
N TYR A 155 -6.66 0.06 -19.30
CA TYR A 155 -5.35 -0.50 -18.93
C TYR A 155 -4.21 0.06 -19.80
N GLU A 156 -4.37 0.16 -21.10
CA GLU A 156 -3.36 0.78 -21.98
C GLU A 156 -3.04 2.22 -21.56
N THR A 157 -4.06 2.99 -21.18
CA THR A 157 -3.87 4.36 -20.68
C THR A 157 -3.11 4.36 -19.36
N LEU A 158 -3.54 3.55 -18.41
CA LEU A 158 -2.89 3.43 -17.09
C LEU A 158 -1.46 2.90 -17.21
N GLN A 159 -1.23 1.92 -18.07
CA GLN A 159 0.09 1.37 -18.37
C GLN A 159 1.03 2.44 -18.94
N TYR A 160 0.55 3.27 -19.85
CA TYR A 160 1.32 4.38 -20.40
C TYR A 160 1.72 5.37 -19.29
N ASP A 161 0.77 5.77 -18.45
CA ASP A 161 1.00 6.75 -17.38
C ASP A 161 1.97 6.22 -16.32
N LEU A 162 1.81 4.96 -15.89
CA LEU A 162 2.71 4.34 -14.92
C LEU A 162 4.11 4.08 -15.49
N SER A 163 4.20 3.68 -16.77
CA SER A 163 5.49 3.51 -17.44
C SER A 163 6.22 4.86 -17.59
N LYS A 164 5.49 5.93 -17.88
CA LYS A 164 6.02 7.29 -17.92
C LYS A 164 6.50 7.74 -16.54
N LEU A 165 5.74 7.46 -15.49
CA LEU A 165 6.14 7.75 -14.11
C LEU A 165 7.45 7.02 -13.74
N ASP A 166 7.55 5.71 -14.01
CA ASP A 166 8.76 4.92 -13.75
C ASP A 166 9.97 5.47 -14.54
N ALA A 167 9.78 5.82 -15.81
CA ALA A 167 10.82 6.45 -16.61
C ALA A 167 11.26 7.79 -16.03
N THR A 168 10.32 8.61 -15.55
CA THR A 168 10.60 9.90 -14.89
C THR A 168 11.42 9.72 -13.61
N TYR A 169 11.08 8.72 -12.78
CA TYR A 169 11.87 8.35 -11.60
C TYR A 169 13.29 7.95 -12.00
N LYS A 170 13.44 7.02 -12.96
CA LYS A 170 14.75 6.55 -13.45
C LYS A 170 15.62 7.69 -13.97
N GLU A 171 15.08 8.54 -14.83
CA GLU A 171 15.83 9.67 -15.41
C GLU A 171 16.21 10.69 -14.32
N THR A 172 15.25 11.14 -13.53
CA THR A 172 15.48 12.13 -12.48
C THR A 172 16.51 11.65 -11.46
N LEU A 173 16.41 10.40 -11.03
CA LEU A 173 17.31 9.84 -10.03
C LEU A 173 18.68 9.45 -10.63
N ALA A 174 18.73 9.10 -11.93
CA ALA A 174 20.01 8.89 -12.62
C ALA A 174 20.82 10.18 -12.74
N ASP A 175 20.17 11.31 -12.96
CA ASP A 175 20.81 12.62 -13.11
C ASP A 175 21.10 13.32 -11.77
N ALA A 176 20.66 12.76 -10.64
CA ALA A 176 20.86 13.33 -9.33
C ALA A 176 22.35 13.49 -8.98
N LYS A 177 22.70 14.64 -8.43
CA LYS A 177 24.08 15.00 -8.03
C LYS A 177 24.58 14.15 -6.86
N TYR A 178 23.70 13.89 -5.90
CA TYR A 178 23.95 13.01 -4.76
C TYR A 178 23.11 11.75 -4.90
N LYS A 179 23.59 10.65 -4.36
CA LYS A 179 22.98 9.33 -4.53
C LYS A 179 22.59 8.68 -3.19
N THR A 180 22.64 9.43 -2.12
CA THR A 180 22.36 8.92 -0.78
C THR A 180 21.27 9.75 -0.12
N ILE A 181 20.29 9.08 0.46
CA ILE A 181 19.30 9.68 1.36
C ILE A 181 19.36 8.99 2.73
N VAL A 182 18.89 9.69 3.76
CA VAL A 182 18.66 9.13 5.09
C VAL A 182 17.16 9.09 5.34
N ALA A 183 16.67 7.94 5.78
CA ALA A 183 15.27 7.72 6.09
C ALA A 183 15.10 7.18 7.51
N ASP A 184 13.96 7.41 8.13
CA ASP A 184 13.64 6.91 9.46
C ASP A 184 13.15 5.47 9.47
N ASN A 185 12.87 4.89 8.29
CA ASN A 185 12.43 3.50 8.14
C ASN A 185 12.79 2.90 6.77
N ASP A 186 12.57 1.60 6.62
CA ASP A 186 12.94 0.81 5.43
C ASP A 186 12.01 1.03 4.23
N LEU A 187 10.87 1.69 4.42
CA LEU A 187 9.91 1.95 3.35
C LEU A 187 10.56 2.60 2.12
N PHE A 188 11.57 3.45 2.34
CA PHE A 188 12.27 4.17 1.27
C PHE A 188 13.26 3.32 0.48
N LYS A 189 13.57 2.09 0.93
CA LYS A 189 14.55 1.21 0.26
C LYS A 189 14.13 0.78 -1.14
N PHE A 190 12.83 0.93 -1.51
CA PHE A 190 12.42 0.76 -2.91
C PHE A 190 13.21 1.64 -3.88
N LEU A 191 13.79 2.77 -3.42
CA LEU A 191 14.61 3.69 -4.21
C LEU A 191 15.97 3.09 -4.61
N GLU A 192 16.43 2.02 -3.95
CA GLU A 192 17.66 1.32 -4.30
C GLU A 192 17.58 0.74 -5.71
N LYS A 193 16.38 0.40 -6.20
CA LYS A 193 16.13 0.00 -7.60
C LYS A 193 16.48 1.10 -8.62
N TYR A 194 16.52 2.35 -8.17
CA TYR A 194 16.91 3.52 -8.96
C TYR A 194 18.36 3.98 -8.68
N ASN A 195 19.18 3.12 -8.08
CA ASN A 195 20.57 3.40 -7.69
C ASN A 195 20.72 4.56 -6.69
N ILE A 196 19.74 4.75 -5.83
CA ILE A 196 19.83 5.64 -4.67
C ILE A 196 20.12 4.79 -3.44
N GLU A 197 21.23 5.09 -2.77
CA GLU A 197 21.53 4.48 -1.48
C GLU A 197 20.60 5.03 -0.42
N VAL A 198 19.93 4.14 0.32
CA VAL A 198 19.04 4.51 1.43
C VAL A 198 19.64 4.04 2.73
N ILE A 199 20.07 4.97 3.58
CA ILE A 199 20.50 4.66 4.94
C ILE A 199 19.26 4.77 5.82
N SER A 200 18.74 3.62 6.25
CA SER A 200 17.57 3.55 7.11
C SER A 200 17.98 3.58 8.57
N LEU A 201 17.33 4.46 9.32
CA LEU A 201 17.44 4.57 10.78
C LEU A 201 16.19 3.98 11.46
N GLU A 202 15.67 2.88 10.91
CA GLU A 202 14.49 2.23 11.47
C GLU A 202 14.81 1.59 12.81
N GLU A 203 13.94 1.88 13.77
CA GLU A 203 13.94 1.28 15.08
C GLU A 203 12.53 0.77 15.41
N ASN A 204 12.43 -0.49 15.80
CA ASN A 204 11.17 -1.09 16.26
C ASN A 204 11.40 -1.79 17.60
N ILE A 205 10.98 -1.14 18.66
CA ILE A 205 11.12 -1.63 20.03
C ILE A 205 9.73 -1.81 20.64
N VAL A 206 9.34 -3.04 20.85
CA VAL A 206 8.09 -3.38 21.54
C VAL A 206 8.32 -3.38 23.04
N THR A 207 7.50 -2.66 23.78
CA THR A 207 7.51 -2.64 25.24
C THR A 207 6.41 -3.56 25.78
N LEU A 208 6.79 -4.55 26.57
CA LEU A 208 5.87 -5.54 27.15
C LEU A 208 5.85 -5.41 28.67
N THR A 209 4.65 -5.50 29.25
CA THR A 209 4.49 -5.73 30.69
C THR A 209 4.33 -7.24 30.92
N ILE A 210 5.22 -7.81 31.72
CA ILE A 210 5.30 -9.26 31.99
C ILE A 210 4.11 -9.73 32.82
N LYS A 211 3.46 -10.79 32.34
CA LYS A 211 2.40 -11.50 33.05
C LYS A 211 2.95 -12.73 33.81
N GLU A 212 2.11 -13.38 34.62
CA GLU A 212 2.51 -14.45 35.54
C GLU A 212 3.15 -15.65 34.82
N ASP A 213 2.68 -16.00 33.61
CA ASP A 213 3.16 -17.17 32.87
C ASP A 213 4.09 -16.82 31.69
N ASP A 214 4.47 -15.55 31.53
CA ASP A 214 5.32 -15.12 30.42
C ASP A 214 6.76 -15.65 30.62
N THR A 215 7.35 -16.18 29.53
CA THR A 215 8.75 -16.57 29.46
C THR A 215 9.50 -15.82 28.35
N LEU A 216 10.81 -15.61 28.53
CA LEU A 216 11.64 -15.03 27.47
C LEU A 216 11.67 -15.91 26.21
N SER A 217 11.53 -17.22 26.36
CA SER A 217 11.46 -18.16 25.24
C SER A 217 10.20 -17.92 24.40
N ASP A 218 9.04 -17.74 25.03
CA ASP A 218 7.79 -17.47 24.31
C ASP A 218 7.81 -16.10 23.61
N ILE A 219 8.36 -15.10 24.30
CA ILE A 219 8.55 -13.76 23.75
C ILE A 219 9.53 -13.81 22.56
N SER A 220 10.65 -14.51 22.71
CA SER A 220 11.64 -14.75 21.66
C SER A 220 10.99 -15.37 20.41
N ASN A 221 10.20 -16.43 20.59
CA ASN A 221 9.50 -17.11 19.50
C ASN A 221 8.45 -16.21 18.84
N LYS A 222 7.67 -15.49 19.66
CA LYS A 222 6.60 -14.61 19.16
C LYS A 222 7.14 -13.48 18.26
N TYR A 223 8.28 -12.90 18.62
CA TYR A 223 8.86 -11.76 17.92
C TYR A 223 10.02 -12.13 17.02
N ASN A 224 10.40 -13.41 16.95
CA ASN A 224 11.53 -13.93 16.20
C ASN A 224 12.86 -13.21 16.53
N ILE A 225 13.10 -12.94 17.83
CA ILE A 225 14.30 -12.27 18.36
C ILE A 225 14.97 -13.22 19.35
N SER A 226 16.31 -13.32 19.33
CA SER A 226 17.00 -14.20 20.26
C SER A 226 16.84 -13.75 21.71
N VAL A 227 16.75 -14.70 22.62
CA VAL A 227 16.73 -14.41 24.08
C VAL A 227 17.94 -13.58 24.48
N SER A 228 19.12 -13.87 23.89
CA SER A 228 20.36 -13.12 24.15
C SER A 228 20.22 -11.63 23.79
N ASP A 229 19.57 -11.30 22.67
CA ASP A 229 19.37 -9.91 22.25
C ASP A 229 18.40 -9.18 23.18
N ILE A 230 17.32 -9.86 23.60
CA ILE A 230 16.38 -9.32 24.59
C ILE A 230 17.10 -9.02 25.91
N LEU A 231 17.89 -9.98 26.42
CA LEU A 231 18.66 -9.81 27.64
C LEU A 231 19.65 -8.63 27.52
N THR A 232 20.42 -8.61 26.46
CA THR A 232 21.40 -7.56 26.19
C THR A 232 20.76 -6.17 26.13
N TYR A 233 19.66 -6.03 25.41
CA TYR A 233 18.95 -4.75 25.26
C TYR A 233 18.38 -4.23 26.57
N ASN A 234 17.94 -5.15 27.47
CA ASN A 234 17.39 -4.81 28.79
C ASN A 234 18.44 -4.78 29.91
N ASN A 235 19.73 -5.00 29.59
CA ASN A 235 20.81 -5.11 30.58
C ASN A 235 20.53 -6.19 31.63
N LYS A 236 19.81 -7.26 31.27
CA LYS A 236 19.53 -8.41 32.14
C LYS A 236 20.68 -9.43 32.09
N LYS A 237 20.97 -10.07 33.21
CA LYS A 237 22.06 -11.08 33.32
C LYS A 237 21.55 -12.50 33.16
N ASP A 238 20.29 -12.73 33.38
CA ASP A 238 19.61 -14.02 33.31
C ASP A 238 18.19 -13.89 32.77
N GLU A 239 17.53 -15.01 32.54
CA GLU A 239 16.19 -15.08 31.93
C GLU A 239 15.06 -14.86 32.95
N THR A 240 15.35 -14.50 34.18
CA THR A 240 14.33 -14.32 35.23
C THR A 240 13.43 -13.13 34.87
N LEU A 241 12.12 -13.36 34.80
CA LEU A 241 11.11 -12.36 34.64
C LEU A 241 10.32 -12.19 35.94
N THR A 242 9.92 -10.95 36.21
CA THR A 242 9.07 -10.63 37.36
C THR A 242 7.73 -10.12 36.85
N THR A 243 6.62 -10.70 37.31
CA THR A 243 5.28 -10.24 36.95
C THR A 243 5.13 -8.75 37.25
N GLY A 244 4.67 -7.99 36.25
CA GLY A 244 4.52 -6.53 36.29
C GLY A 244 5.77 -5.74 35.90
N GLU A 245 6.95 -6.40 35.71
CA GLU A 245 8.10 -5.69 35.13
C GLU A 245 7.86 -5.36 33.65
N THR A 246 8.57 -4.34 33.20
CA THR A 246 8.52 -3.94 31.79
C THR A 246 9.83 -4.34 31.12
N ILE A 247 9.73 -5.06 30.01
CA ILE A 247 10.85 -5.38 29.15
C ILE A 247 10.67 -4.79 27.76
N LYS A 248 11.80 -4.51 27.11
CA LYS A 248 11.85 -4.03 25.73
C LYS A 248 12.32 -5.14 24.82
N VAL A 249 11.57 -5.41 23.75
CA VAL A 249 11.91 -6.39 22.73
C VAL A 249 12.39 -5.63 21.48
N PRO A 250 13.72 -5.70 21.18
CA PRO A 250 14.31 -4.96 20.07
C PRO A 250 14.10 -5.72 18.75
N ILE A 251 12.91 -5.61 18.17
CA ILE A 251 12.59 -6.26 16.88
C ILE A 251 13.53 -5.77 15.78
N LYS A 252 13.83 -4.47 15.81
CA LYS A 252 14.81 -3.84 14.94
C LYS A 252 15.55 -2.74 15.68
N VAL A 253 16.85 -2.69 15.53
CA VAL A 253 17.73 -1.65 16.09
C VAL A 253 18.53 -0.99 14.98
N ILE A 254 18.84 0.29 15.18
CA ILE A 254 19.71 1.02 14.25
C ILE A 254 21.12 0.48 14.35
N GLU A 255 21.67 0.01 13.23
CA GLU A 255 23.04 -0.45 13.19
C GLU A 255 24.03 0.70 13.48
N SER A 256 25.01 0.42 14.36
CA SER A 256 26.02 1.42 14.73
C SER A 256 26.83 1.91 13.53
N SER A 257 27.05 1.06 12.51
CA SER A 257 27.70 1.41 11.25
C SER A 257 26.93 2.46 10.49
N ASP A 258 25.60 2.29 10.37
CA ASP A 258 24.70 3.20 9.66
C ASP A 258 24.60 4.54 10.38
N LEU A 259 24.43 4.52 11.70
CA LEU A 259 24.41 5.73 12.51
C LEU A 259 25.72 6.53 12.39
N ASN A 260 26.87 5.85 12.41
CA ASN A 260 28.17 6.50 12.25
C ASN A 260 28.34 7.06 10.83
N LYS A 261 27.87 6.35 9.81
CA LYS A 261 27.87 6.83 8.42
C LYS A 261 27.03 8.09 8.27
N VAL A 262 25.80 8.10 8.82
CA VAL A 262 24.93 9.27 8.83
C VAL A 262 25.57 10.45 9.53
N LYS A 263 26.13 10.28 10.74
CA LYS A 263 26.85 11.35 11.46
C LYS A 263 28.01 11.93 10.64
N LYS A 264 28.77 11.08 9.94
CA LYS A 264 29.83 11.52 9.03
C LYS A 264 29.28 12.35 7.88
N LEU A 265 28.26 11.87 7.17
CA LEU A 265 27.63 12.58 6.04
C LEU A 265 27.07 13.95 6.48
N ILE A 266 26.48 14.03 7.68
CA ILE A 266 26.00 15.29 8.26
C ILE A 266 27.17 16.24 8.51
N SER A 267 28.27 15.77 9.13
CA SER A 267 29.46 16.58 9.41
C SER A 267 30.11 17.14 8.14
N GLU A 268 30.04 16.38 7.05
CA GLU A 268 30.52 16.76 5.72
C GLU A 268 29.49 17.61 4.93
N LYS A 269 28.34 17.96 5.55
CA LYS A 269 27.22 18.72 4.94
C LYS A 269 26.64 18.03 3.68
N GLN A 270 26.74 16.71 3.63
CA GLN A 270 26.20 15.91 2.54
C GLN A 270 24.74 15.49 2.77
N ILE A 271 24.23 15.61 4.00
CA ILE A 271 22.83 15.36 4.36
C ILE A 271 22.24 16.62 5.01
N LYS A 272 21.08 17.03 4.54
CA LYS A 272 20.28 18.13 5.08
C LYS A 272 18.89 17.68 5.50
N TYR A 273 18.35 16.67 4.85
CA TYR A 273 16.99 16.19 5.06
C TYR A 273 17.00 14.73 5.55
N ILE A 274 16.07 14.41 6.45
CA ILE A 274 15.72 13.04 6.79
C ILE A 274 14.29 12.78 6.28
N TYR A 275 14.09 11.66 5.61
CA TYR A 275 12.81 11.27 5.04
C TYR A 275 12.02 10.40 6.01
N SER A 276 10.73 10.66 6.14
CA SER A 276 9.80 9.90 6.96
C SER A 276 8.44 9.77 6.26
N ASN A 277 7.69 8.77 6.61
CA ASN A 277 6.28 8.66 6.25
C ASN A 277 5.34 9.22 7.35
N ASN A 278 5.91 9.67 8.46
CA ASN A 278 5.21 10.20 9.61
C ASN A 278 5.75 11.58 10.01
N THR A 279 4.95 12.33 10.75
CA THR A 279 5.37 13.58 11.38
C THR A 279 6.17 13.35 12.67
N GLU A 280 6.09 12.14 13.24
CA GLU A 280 6.85 11.73 14.43
C GLU A 280 7.85 10.65 14.02
N THR A 281 9.06 10.75 14.57
CA THR A 281 10.16 9.80 14.31
C THR A 281 10.65 9.19 15.61
N ASN A 282 11.49 8.13 15.53
CA ASN A 282 12.13 7.58 16.72
C ASN A 282 13.08 8.59 17.40
N SER A 283 13.44 8.29 18.65
CA SER A 283 14.25 9.22 19.49
C SER A 283 15.61 9.54 18.90
N THR A 284 16.26 8.58 18.24
CA THR A 284 17.57 8.75 17.60
C THR A 284 17.50 9.71 16.42
N VAL A 285 16.49 9.54 15.55
CA VAL A 285 16.26 10.43 14.40
C VAL A 285 15.93 11.84 14.88
N LYS A 286 15.05 11.95 15.89
CA LYS A 286 14.70 13.25 16.48
C LYS A 286 15.93 13.97 17.03
N GLN A 287 16.79 13.26 17.77
CA GLN A 287 18.03 13.84 18.28
C GLN A 287 18.96 14.29 17.15
N LEU A 288 19.12 13.49 16.07
CA LEU A 288 19.94 13.90 14.92
C LEU A 288 19.42 15.18 14.27
N ILE A 289 18.10 15.32 14.13
CA ILE A 289 17.45 16.51 13.58
C ILE A 289 17.74 17.73 14.45
N ASP A 290 17.48 17.63 15.76
CA ASP A 290 17.59 18.73 16.70
C ASP A 290 19.06 19.20 16.84
N ASP A 291 20.00 18.27 17.01
CA ASP A 291 21.44 18.57 17.22
C ASP A 291 22.10 19.18 15.99
N ASN A 292 21.63 18.83 14.78
CA ASN A 292 22.27 19.21 13.52
C ASN A 292 21.43 20.16 12.67
N LYS A 293 20.25 20.55 13.14
CA LYS A 293 19.30 21.44 12.41
C LYS A 293 18.95 20.91 11.02
N LEU A 294 18.65 19.60 10.97
CA LEU A 294 18.17 18.97 9.77
C LEU A 294 16.67 19.20 9.60
N ASP A 295 16.20 19.11 8.38
CA ASP A 295 14.77 19.19 8.07
C ASP A 295 14.18 17.79 7.94
N LEU A 296 13.01 17.54 8.55
CA LEU A 296 12.22 16.35 8.31
C LEU A 296 11.36 16.54 7.07
N VAL A 297 11.41 15.60 6.13
CA VAL A 297 10.57 15.59 4.92
C VAL A 297 9.60 14.43 4.99
N THR A 298 8.32 14.75 5.09
CA THR A 298 7.26 13.73 5.09
C THR A 298 6.87 13.35 3.68
N PHE A 299 6.95 12.06 3.41
CA PHE A 299 6.60 11.42 2.14
C PHE A 299 5.15 10.93 2.21
N ASN A 300 4.37 11.16 1.16
CA ASN A 300 3.02 10.62 1.12
C ASN A 300 3.06 9.16 0.65
N THR A 301 2.71 8.25 1.53
CA THR A 301 2.75 6.80 1.29
C THR A 301 1.48 6.24 0.66
N LEU A 302 0.51 7.11 0.34
CA LEU A 302 -0.74 6.70 -0.31
C LEU A 302 -1.64 5.76 0.55
N TYR A 303 -1.38 5.65 1.85
CA TYR A 303 -2.22 4.81 2.71
C TYR A 303 -3.68 5.24 2.75
N SER A 304 -3.90 6.54 2.84
CA SER A 304 -5.22 7.14 2.71
C SER A 304 -5.08 8.50 2.03
N ILE A 305 -6.06 8.88 1.23
CA ILE A 305 -6.26 10.29 0.92
C ILE A 305 -7.14 10.86 2.04
N ASP A 306 -6.66 11.91 2.70
CA ASP A 306 -7.47 12.63 3.67
C ASP A 306 -8.73 13.17 3.00
N GLY A 307 -9.90 12.74 3.51
CA GLY A 307 -11.20 13.18 2.95
C GLY A 307 -11.49 14.67 3.05
N GLY A 308 -10.59 15.43 3.70
CA GLY A 308 -10.63 16.88 3.77
C GLY A 308 -9.82 17.57 2.67
N THR A 309 -8.94 16.84 1.99
CA THR A 309 -8.06 17.34 0.91
C THR A 309 -8.36 16.70 -0.43
N THR A 310 -9.50 16.05 -0.63
CA THR A 310 -9.94 15.66 -1.96
C THR A 310 -10.22 16.91 -2.79
N ASN A 311 -9.16 17.69 -3.02
CA ASN A 311 -9.08 18.43 -4.25
C ASN A 311 -9.22 17.39 -5.35
N SER A 312 -10.19 17.57 -6.22
CA SER A 312 -10.48 16.71 -7.38
C SER A 312 -9.27 16.44 -8.29
N ASN A 313 -8.09 16.87 -7.92
CA ASN A 313 -6.83 16.81 -8.64
C ASN A 313 -5.78 15.90 -7.98
N GLU A 314 -5.98 15.41 -6.74
CA GLU A 314 -5.05 14.48 -6.11
C GLU A 314 -5.30 13.06 -6.61
N THR A 315 -4.35 12.53 -7.34
CA THR A 315 -4.36 11.17 -7.87
C THR A 315 -3.08 10.45 -7.45
N TYR A 316 -3.05 9.15 -7.59
CA TYR A 316 -1.81 8.37 -7.40
C TYR A 316 -0.64 9.01 -8.17
N LEU A 317 -0.87 9.38 -9.45
CA LEU A 317 0.18 9.95 -10.31
C LEU A 317 0.68 11.31 -9.81
N THR A 318 -0.23 12.18 -9.37
CA THR A 318 0.18 13.50 -8.84
C THR A 318 0.96 13.37 -7.56
N ILE A 319 0.52 12.54 -6.62
CA ILE A 319 1.20 12.30 -5.34
C ILE A 319 2.60 11.69 -5.57
N MET A 320 2.72 10.71 -6.47
CA MET A 320 4.03 10.12 -6.77
C MET A 320 4.99 11.12 -7.44
N ASN A 321 4.50 12.02 -8.28
CA ASN A 321 5.33 13.11 -8.82
C ASN A 321 5.74 14.11 -7.73
N GLU A 322 4.86 14.46 -6.80
CA GLU A 322 5.19 15.30 -5.64
C GLU A 322 6.25 14.65 -4.75
N ASN A 323 6.12 13.34 -4.49
CA ASN A 323 7.12 12.57 -3.77
C ASN A 323 8.50 12.62 -4.48
N LEU A 324 8.53 12.54 -5.80
CA LEU A 324 9.77 12.69 -6.57
C LEU A 324 10.40 14.08 -6.42
N GLU A 325 9.57 15.13 -6.42
CA GLU A 325 10.05 16.50 -6.17
C GLU A 325 10.62 16.67 -4.74
N LEU A 326 10.04 15.98 -3.75
CA LEU A 326 10.60 15.96 -2.39
C LEU A 326 11.99 15.32 -2.36
N LEU A 327 12.22 14.20 -3.08
CA LEU A 327 13.53 13.55 -3.18
C LEU A 327 14.59 14.46 -3.81
N LYS A 328 14.21 15.25 -4.80
CA LYS A 328 15.13 16.21 -5.47
C LYS A 328 15.70 17.24 -4.51
N LYS A 329 15.02 17.57 -3.41
CA LYS A 329 15.52 18.53 -2.39
C LYS A 329 16.86 18.07 -1.80
N GLU A 330 17.02 16.77 -1.53
CA GLU A 330 18.28 16.21 -1.01
C GLU A 330 19.26 15.93 -2.15
N LEU A 331 18.77 15.32 -3.20
CA LEU A 331 19.62 14.73 -4.25
C LEU A 331 20.23 15.78 -5.20
N ASN A 332 19.69 17.01 -5.26
CA ASN A 332 20.15 18.09 -6.15
C ASN A 332 20.55 19.38 -5.45
N LYS A 333 20.71 19.36 -4.12
CA LYS A 333 21.11 20.54 -3.33
C LYS A 333 22.51 21.07 -3.65
#